data_b886d0e3aa872aa7076d4086d33b68ee
#
_entry.id   b886d0e3aa872aa7076d4086d33b68ee
#
_cell.length_a   1.000
_cell.length_b   1.000
_cell.length_c   1.000
_cell.angle_alpha   90.00
_cell.angle_beta   90.00
_cell.angle_gamma   90.00
#
_symmetry.space_group_name_H-M   'P 1'
#
loop_
_entity.id
_entity.type
_entity.pdbx_description
1 polymer ?
#
loop_
_entity_poly.entity_id
_entity_poly.type
_entity_poly.pdbx_seq_one_letter_code
_entity_poly.pdbx_strand_id
1 'polypeptide(L)'
;MHSLVMTVIGPDRPGLVEELSATVAAHHGNWLESRMSRLAGHFAGLLRVECPEEESTRLLEALQGLRDLSVSISREITTECERPRKISFEVVGNDRPGIVQELSSAIVRAGGNVEELVSDLESAPHAGHQVFRATGSVAVATDFDDAGLVTALEALGPDLAVSLEE
;
A
#
# COMPACT_ATOMS: atom_id res chain seq x y z
N MET A 1 13.92 13.07 -19.35
CA MET A 1 13.73 12.10 -18.25
C MET A 1 12.34 11.52 -18.35
N HIS A 2 12.20 10.23 -18.19
CA HIS A 2 10.94 9.51 -18.30
C HIS A 2 10.63 8.89 -16.94
N SER A 3 9.46 9.16 -16.40
CA SER A 3 9.01 8.58 -15.13
C SER A 3 8.29 7.26 -15.37
N LEU A 4 8.72 6.23 -14.65
CA LEU A 4 8.21 4.87 -14.74
C LEU A 4 7.73 4.42 -13.37
N VAL A 5 6.55 3.84 -13.32
CA VAL A 5 6.02 3.17 -12.13
C VAL A 5 6.09 1.66 -12.35
N MET A 6 6.69 0.96 -11.40
CA MET A 6 6.89 -0.48 -11.49
C MET A 6 6.30 -1.19 -10.29
N THR A 7 5.77 -2.39 -10.53
CA THR A 7 5.52 -3.37 -9.48
C THR A 7 6.59 -4.45 -9.52
N VAL A 8 7.06 -4.83 -8.34
CA VAL A 8 8.07 -5.87 -8.15
C VAL A 8 7.51 -6.90 -7.18
N ILE A 9 7.64 -8.16 -7.49
CA ILE A 9 7.29 -9.26 -6.60
C ILE A 9 8.22 -10.46 -6.82
N GLY A 10 8.62 -11.11 -5.73
CA GLY A 10 9.39 -12.35 -5.76
C GLY A 10 9.58 -12.96 -4.38
N PRO A 11 10.20 -14.16 -4.29
CA PRO A 11 10.60 -14.75 -3.01
C PRO A 11 11.53 -13.79 -2.25
N ASP A 12 11.28 -13.64 -0.95
CA ASP A 12 12.11 -12.80 -0.10
C ASP A 12 13.52 -13.39 0.07
N ARG A 13 14.52 -12.57 -0.14
CA ARG A 13 15.93 -12.89 0.10
C ARG A 13 16.75 -11.64 0.42
N PRO A 14 17.87 -11.79 1.17
CA PRO A 14 18.77 -10.67 1.39
C PRO A 14 19.29 -10.07 0.08
N GLY A 15 19.42 -8.73 0.04
CA GLY A 15 20.00 -8.00 -1.08
C GLY A 15 19.06 -7.63 -2.22
N LEU A 16 17.77 -7.94 -2.15
CA LEU A 16 16.81 -7.63 -3.23
C LEU A 16 16.76 -6.12 -3.54
N VAL A 17 16.70 -5.27 -2.52
CA VAL A 17 16.65 -3.81 -2.72
C VAL A 17 17.96 -3.29 -3.26
N GLU A 18 19.09 -3.84 -2.82
CA GLU A 18 20.41 -3.50 -3.36
C GLU A 18 20.50 -3.85 -4.84
N GLU A 19 20.12 -5.06 -5.23
CA GLU A 19 20.13 -5.53 -6.61
C GLU A 19 19.22 -4.68 -7.52
N LEU A 20 18.02 -4.36 -7.07
CA LEU A 20 17.09 -3.47 -7.77
C LEU A 20 17.70 -2.06 -7.93
N SER A 21 18.22 -1.48 -6.85
CA SER A 21 18.77 -0.13 -6.90
C SER A 21 20.06 -0.04 -7.71
N ALA A 22 20.91 -1.06 -7.66
CA ALA A 22 22.10 -1.14 -8.50
C ALA A 22 21.74 -1.24 -10.00
N THR A 23 20.71 -2.01 -10.34
CA THR A 23 20.21 -2.12 -11.71
C THR A 23 19.67 -0.77 -12.21
N VAL A 24 18.88 -0.08 -11.40
CA VAL A 24 18.37 1.26 -11.71
C VAL A 24 19.53 2.23 -11.96
N ALA A 25 20.53 2.25 -11.07
CA ALA A 25 21.68 3.15 -11.18
C ALA A 25 22.56 2.85 -12.41
N ALA A 26 22.74 1.56 -12.77
CA ALA A 26 23.51 1.14 -13.95
C ALA A 26 22.91 1.65 -15.27
N HIS A 27 21.62 1.93 -15.29
CA HIS A 27 20.90 2.50 -16.43
C HIS A 27 20.61 4.01 -16.27
N HIS A 28 21.43 4.71 -15.50
CA HIS A 28 21.30 6.15 -15.24
C HIS A 28 19.94 6.55 -14.68
N GLY A 29 19.27 5.61 -14.02
CA GLY A 29 17.99 5.84 -13.36
C GLY A 29 18.17 6.48 -11.99
N ASN A 30 17.20 7.28 -11.60
CA ASN A 30 17.06 7.85 -10.28
C ASN A 30 15.86 7.24 -9.57
N TRP A 31 16.09 6.67 -8.40
CA TRP A 31 15.03 6.10 -7.54
C TRP A 31 14.34 7.24 -6.81
N LEU A 32 13.07 7.49 -7.10
CA LEU A 32 12.32 8.63 -6.58
C LEU A 32 11.57 8.28 -5.29
N GLU A 33 10.73 7.27 -5.36
CA GLU A 33 9.94 6.80 -4.21
C GLU A 33 9.59 5.33 -4.34
N SER A 34 9.26 4.70 -3.21
CA SER A 34 8.82 3.30 -3.19
C SER A 34 7.94 2.99 -1.98
N ARG A 35 7.12 1.95 -2.14
CA ARG A 35 6.40 1.28 -1.07
C ARG A 35 6.65 -0.20 -1.23
N MET A 36 7.39 -0.79 -0.31
CA MET A 36 7.81 -2.20 -0.38
C MET A 36 7.57 -2.88 0.96
N SER A 37 7.18 -4.14 0.91
CA SER A 37 6.88 -4.93 2.10
C SER A 37 7.19 -6.40 1.88
N ARG A 38 7.42 -7.10 3.00
CA ARG A 38 7.54 -8.55 3.05
C ARG A 38 6.27 -9.14 3.62
N LEU A 39 5.70 -10.14 2.94
CA LEU A 39 4.52 -10.86 3.41
C LEU A 39 4.62 -12.34 3.03
N ALA A 40 4.42 -13.23 4.01
CA ALA A 40 4.37 -14.69 3.79
C ALA A 40 5.52 -15.26 2.93
N GLY A 41 6.75 -14.78 3.17
CA GLY A 41 7.94 -15.23 2.43
C GLY A 41 8.12 -14.59 1.05
N HIS A 42 7.26 -13.67 0.66
CA HIS A 42 7.41 -12.87 -0.54
C HIS A 42 7.80 -11.44 -0.19
N PHE A 43 8.56 -10.82 -1.07
CA PHE A 43 8.84 -9.39 -1.06
C PHE A 43 8.16 -8.77 -2.27
N ALA A 44 7.40 -7.70 -2.06
CA ALA A 44 6.66 -7.02 -3.13
C ALA A 44 6.60 -5.52 -2.89
N GLY A 45 6.41 -4.75 -3.97
CA GLY A 45 6.22 -3.33 -3.84
C GLY A 45 5.96 -2.57 -5.14
N LEU A 46 5.70 -1.28 -4.93
CA LEU A 46 5.64 -0.25 -5.95
C LEU A 46 6.91 0.59 -5.90
N LEU A 47 7.44 0.93 -7.05
CA LEU A 47 8.66 1.72 -7.21
C LEU A 47 8.45 2.74 -8.32
N ARG A 48 8.77 4.01 -8.06
CA ARG A 48 8.84 5.06 -9.08
C ARG A 48 10.29 5.44 -9.35
N VAL A 49 10.66 5.37 -10.60
CA VAL A 49 12.01 5.67 -11.10
C VAL A 49 11.92 6.68 -12.23
N GLU A 50 12.93 7.49 -12.35
CA GLU A 50 13.13 8.38 -13.50
C GLU A 50 14.42 7.97 -14.22
N CYS A 51 14.37 7.83 -15.55
CA CYS A 51 15.57 7.54 -16.35
C CYS A 51 15.53 8.27 -17.71
N PRO A 52 16.68 8.35 -18.43
CA PRO A 52 16.68 8.80 -19.80
C PRO A 52 15.77 7.92 -20.66
N GLU A 53 15.05 8.52 -21.62
CA GLU A 53 14.09 7.80 -22.46
C GLU A 53 14.76 6.67 -23.25
N GLU A 54 15.97 6.89 -23.73
CA GLU A 54 16.79 5.91 -24.44
C GLU A 54 17.21 4.71 -23.59
N GLU A 55 17.25 4.86 -22.25
CA GLU A 55 17.60 3.78 -21.31
C GLU A 55 16.38 3.02 -20.78
N SER A 56 15.17 3.53 -20.95
CA SER A 56 13.97 2.96 -20.34
C SER A 56 13.70 1.50 -20.74
N THR A 57 13.89 1.17 -22.02
CA THR A 57 13.73 -0.21 -22.52
C THR A 57 14.80 -1.15 -21.96
N ARG A 58 16.06 -0.69 -21.93
CA ARG A 58 17.18 -1.48 -21.39
C ARG A 58 17.05 -1.70 -19.89
N LEU A 59 16.63 -0.68 -19.17
CA LEU A 59 16.33 -0.79 -17.73
C LEU A 59 15.25 -1.83 -17.48
N LEU A 60 14.17 -1.82 -18.26
CA LEU A 60 13.10 -2.80 -18.15
C LEU A 60 13.62 -4.23 -18.39
N GLU A 61 14.35 -4.45 -19.49
CA GLU A 61 14.92 -5.75 -19.82
C GLU A 61 15.88 -6.25 -18.71
N ALA A 62 16.72 -5.35 -18.17
CA ALA A 62 17.63 -5.68 -17.08
C ALA A 62 16.88 -6.05 -15.79
N LEU A 63 15.83 -5.31 -15.43
CA LEU A 63 15.01 -5.60 -14.25
C LEU A 63 14.22 -6.90 -14.40
N GLN A 64 13.68 -7.18 -15.59
CA GLN A 64 13.00 -8.44 -15.88
C GLN A 64 13.94 -9.63 -15.94
N GLY A 65 15.22 -9.39 -16.20
CA GLY A 65 16.27 -10.40 -16.14
C GLY A 65 16.76 -10.75 -14.74
N LEU A 66 16.35 -10.04 -13.71
CA LEU A 66 16.70 -10.33 -12.33
C LEU A 66 16.06 -11.66 -11.89
N ARG A 67 16.88 -12.50 -11.26
CA ARG A 67 16.49 -13.84 -10.87
C ARG A 67 15.35 -13.80 -9.85
N ASP A 68 14.33 -14.61 -10.11
CA ASP A 68 13.20 -14.85 -9.20
C ASP A 68 12.34 -13.59 -8.91
N LEU A 69 12.52 -12.52 -9.68
CA LEU A 69 11.70 -11.32 -9.60
C LEU A 69 10.78 -11.18 -10.81
N SER A 70 9.52 -10.92 -10.55
CA SER A 70 8.56 -10.49 -11.55
C SER A 70 8.43 -8.96 -11.49
N VAL A 71 8.73 -8.30 -12.60
CA VAL A 71 8.66 -6.84 -12.71
C VAL A 71 7.68 -6.48 -13.80
N SER A 72 6.69 -5.65 -13.48
CA SER A 72 5.80 -5.06 -14.46
C SER A 72 5.85 -3.54 -14.40
N ILE A 73 5.77 -2.90 -15.55
CA ILE A 73 5.84 -1.45 -15.68
C ILE A 73 4.49 -0.89 -16.09
N SER A 74 4.13 0.23 -15.46
CA SER A 74 3.02 1.08 -15.84
C SER A 74 3.53 2.50 -16.08
N ARG A 75 2.86 3.23 -16.95
CA ARG A 75 3.12 4.67 -17.09
C ARG A 75 2.58 5.38 -15.87
N GLU A 76 3.29 6.42 -15.45
CA GLU A 76 2.79 7.32 -14.40
C GLU A 76 1.45 7.94 -14.84
N ILE A 77 0.45 7.85 -13.98
CA ILE A 77 -0.84 8.52 -14.16
C ILE A 77 -0.77 9.80 -13.34
N THR A 78 -0.53 10.92 -14.00
CA THR A 78 -0.61 12.22 -13.35
C THR A 78 -2.08 12.59 -13.21
N THR A 79 -2.63 12.37 -12.04
CA THR A 79 -3.96 12.89 -11.70
C THR A 79 -3.74 14.29 -11.12
N GLU A 80 -4.15 15.32 -11.84
CA GLU A 80 -4.31 16.67 -11.29
C GLU A 80 -5.49 16.66 -10.32
N CYS A 81 -5.32 16.01 -9.18
CA CYS A 81 -6.29 16.10 -8.11
C CYS A 81 -5.79 17.13 -7.10
N GLU A 82 -6.64 18.03 -6.66
CA GLU A 82 -6.40 18.79 -5.43
C GLU A 82 -5.93 17.79 -4.39
N ARG A 83 -4.80 18.05 -3.72
CA ARG A 83 -4.27 17.11 -2.72
C ARG A 83 -5.33 16.95 -1.64
N PRO A 84 -6.08 15.83 -1.60
CA PRO A 84 -7.10 15.65 -0.60
C PRO A 84 -6.44 15.58 0.77
N ARG A 85 -7.19 15.90 1.80
CA ARG A 85 -6.78 15.69 3.17
C ARG A 85 -6.58 14.20 3.39
N LYS A 86 -5.53 13.83 4.12
CA LYS A 86 -5.21 12.45 4.46
C LYS A 86 -5.48 12.21 5.94
N ILE A 87 -6.20 11.15 6.24
CA ILE A 87 -6.49 10.70 7.58
C ILE A 87 -5.90 9.32 7.76
N SER A 88 -5.15 9.10 8.84
CA SER A 88 -4.72 7.78 9.26
C SER A 88 -5.79 7.13 10.11
N PHE A 89 -5.99 5.82 9.97
CA PHE A 89 -6.94 5.08 10.77
C PHE A 89 -6.34 3.82 11.37
N GLU A 90 -6.86 3.41 12.51
CA GLU A 90 -6.67 2.09 13.09
C GLU A 90 -8.03 1.50 13.46
N VAL A 91 -8.24 0.24 13.10
CA VAL A 91 -9.42 -0.56 13.47
C VAL A 91 -8.95 -1.85 14.10
N VAL A 92 -9.50 -2.17 15.27
CA VAL A 92 -9.21 -3.41 16.01
C VAL A 92 -10.53 -4.07 16.39
N GLY A 93 -10.65 -5.37 16.19
CA GLY A 93 -11.85 -6.14 16.55
C GLY A 93 -11.66 -7.63 16.37
N ASN A 94 -12.69 -8.41 16.64
CA ASN A 94 -12.66 -9.85 16.42
C ASN A 94 -12.59 -10.16 14.92
N ASP A 95 -11.73 -11.10 14.56
CA ASP A 95 -11.64 -11.54 13.16
C ASP A 95 -12.93 -12.23 12.71
N ARG A 96 -13.35 -11.90 11.49
CA ARG A 96 -14.44 -12.57 10.81
C ARG A 96 -14.32 -12.43 9.28
N PRO A 97 -14.82 -13.43 8.54
CA PRO A 97 -14.86 -13.34 7.08
C PRO A 97 -15.61 -12.08 6.61
N GLY A 98 -15.00 -11.34 5.69
CA GLY A 98 -15.60 -10.14 5.09
C GLY A 98 -15.32 -8.82 5.81
N ILE A 99 -14.61 -8.81 6.95
CA ILE A 99 -14.33 -7.59 7.71
C ILE A 99 -13.65 -6.49 6.87
N VAL A 100 -12.70 -6.84 6.02
CA VAL A 100 -12.02 -5.88 5.13
C VAL A 100 -12.98 -5.28 4.11
N GLN A 101 -13.89 -6.09 3.56
CA GLN A 101 -14.89 -5.63 2.61
C GLN A 101 -15.89 -4.68 3.28
N GLU A 102 -16.32 -4.98 4.50
CA GLU A 102 -17.23 -4.12 5.27
C GLU A 102 -16.57 -2.78 5.60
N LEU A 103 -15.30 -2.79 6.08
CA LEU A 103 -14.52 -1.59 6.36
C LEU A 103 -14.35 -0.71 5.11
N SER A 104 -13.88 -1.29 4.02
CA SER A 104 -13.66 -0.56 2.76
C SER A 104 -14.96 0.02 2.20
N SER A 105 -16.06 -0.72 2.29
CA SER A 105 -17.39 -0.25 1.86
C SER A 105 -17.91 0.89 2.71
N ALA A 106 -17.65 0.89 4.02
CA ALA A 106 -18.03 1.98 4.92
C ALA A 106 -17.22 3.24 4.60
N ILE A 107 -15.91 3.12 4.37
CA ILE A 107 -15.04 4.23 3.97
C ILE A 107 -15.51 4.86 2.66
N VAL A 108 -15.77 4.04 1.63
CA VAL A 108 -16.25 4.52 0.33
C VAL A 108 -17.61 5.22 0.44
N ARG A 109 -18.55 4.66 1.20
CA ARG A 109 -19.86 5.28 1.43
C ARG A 109 -19.78 6.61 2.16
N ALA A 110 -18.78 6.78 3.04
CA ALA A 110 -18.51 8.04 3.70
C ALA A 110 -17.82 9.08 2.78
N GLY A 111 -17.38 8.68 1.58
CA GLY A 111 -16.71 9.57 0.63
C GLY A 111 -15.18 9.54 0.71
N GLY A 112 -14.62 8.57 1.42
CA GLY A 112 -13.17 8.36 1.50
C GLY A 112 -12.64 7.40 0.43
N ASN A 113 -11.36 7.51 0.14
CA ASN A 113 -10.62 6.57 -0.71
C ASN A 113 -9.43 6.01 0.06
N VAL A 114 -9.37 4.68 0.19
CA VAL A 114 -8.24 4.00 0.86
C VAL A 114 -6.99 4.12 -0.01
N GLU A 115 -5.93 4.75 0.52
CA GLU A 115 -4.64 4.86 -0.15
C GLU A 115 -3.64 3.82 0.35
N GLU A 116 -3.73 3.44 1.61
CA GLU A 116 -2.85 2.46 2.23
C GLU A 116 -3.65 1.61 3.22
N LEU A 117 -3.39 0.30 3.21
CA LEU A 117 -3.99 -0.65 4.13
C LEU A 117 -2.95 -1.69 4.53
N VAL A 118 -2.73 -1.82 5.83
CA VAL A 118 -1.95 -2.89 6.45
C VAL A 118 -2.86 -3.62 7.42
N SER A 119 -2.93 -4.94 7.34
CA SER A 119 -3.77 -5.73 8.25
C SER A 119 -3.04 -6.96 8.74
N ASP A 120 -3.27 -7.30 10.01
CA ASP A 120 -2.69 -8.44 10.69
C ASP A 120 -3.73 -9.16 11.54
N LEU A 121 -3.50 -10.47 11.75
CA LEU A 121 -4.24 -11.28 12.71
C LEU A 121 -3.35 -11.56 13.91
N GLU A 122 -3.77 -11.11 15.07
CA GLU A 122 -3.09 -11.33 16.33
C GLU A 122 -3.86 -12.36 17.18
N SER A 123 -3.14 -13.26 17.83
CA SER A 123 -3.76 -14.14 18.82
C SER A 123 -4.00 -13.36 20.12
N ALA A 124 -5.25 -13.20 20.52
CA ALA A 124 -5.57 -12.57 21.81
C ALA A 124 -5.07 -13.47 22.95
N PRO A 125 -4.14 -13.00 23.82
CA PRO A 125 -3.72 -13.75 24.98
C PRO A 125 -4.95 -14.05 25.86
N HIS A 126 -5.18 -15.32 26.19
CA HIS A 126 -6.26 -15.80 27.06
C HIS A 126 -7.70 -15.86 26.49
N ALA A 127 -7.97 -15.39 25.26
CA ALA A 127 -9.34 -15.34 24.75
C ALA A 127 -9.68 -16.44 23.74
N GLY A 128 -8.70 -17.15 23.20
CA GLY A 128 -8.91 -18.28 22.27
C GLY A 128 -9.49 -17.88 20.89
N HIS A 129 -9.55 -16.58 20.57
CA HIS A 129 -9.95 -16.07 19.27
C HIS A 129 -8.87 -15.15 18.68
N GLN A 130 -8.92 -14.95 17.38
CA GLN A 130 -8.03 -14.04 16.68
C GLN A 130 -8.60 -12.63 16.68
N VAL A 131 -7.72 -11.65 16.86
CA VAL A 131 -8.00 -10.23 16.78
C VAL A 131 -7.48 -9.73 15.43
N PHE A 132 -8.36 -9.13 14.67
CA PHE A 132 -8.04 -8.40 13.45
C PHE A 132 -7.61 -6.98 13.81
N ARG A 133 -6.48 -6.56 13.28
CA ARG A 133 -6.00 -5.17 13.33
C ARG A 133 -5.79 -4.67 11.91
N ALA A 134 -6.33 -3.52 11.59
CA ALA A 134 -6.05 -2.84 10.33
C ALA A 134 -5.62 -1.40 10.60
N THR A 135 -4.55 -1.00 9.96
CA THR A 135 -4.07 0.38 9.93
C THR A 135 -3.95 0.85 8.50
N GLY A 136 -4.07 2.12 8.27
CA GLY A 136 -3.91 2.65 6.92
C GLY A 136 -4.22 4.13 6.81
N SER A 137 -4.41 4.58 5.59
CA SER A 137 -4.75 5.96 5.33
C SER A 137 -5.85 6.09 4.29
N VAL A 138 -6.64 7.12 4.46
CA VAL A 138 -7.79 7.46 3.62
C VAL A 138 -7.61 8.88 3.10
N ALA A 139 -7.70 9.06 1.80
CA ALA A 139 -7.83 10.35 1.16
C ALA A 139 -9.28 10.82 1.23
N VAL A 140 -9.50 12.03 1.71
CA VAL A 140 -10.83 12.62 1.93
C VAL A 140 -10.90 14.07 1.46
N ALA A 141 -12.10 14.57 1.22
CA ALA A 141 -12.31 15.98 0.95
C ALA A 141 -11.96 16.86 2.17
N THR A 142 -11.70 18.13 1.97
CA THR A 142 -11.30 19.07 3.04
C THR A 142 -12.37 19.22 4.13
N ASP A 143 -13.64 19.10 3.75
CA ASP A 143 -14.83 19.22 4.60
C ASP A 143 -15.40 17.87 5.07
N PHE A 144 -14.58 16.82 5.02
CA PHE A 144 -15.01 15.48 5.37
C PHE A 144 -15.39 15.34 6.85
N ASP A 145 -16.45 14.56 7.12
CA ASP A 145 -16.94 14.27 8.47
C ASP A 145 -16.22 13.08 9.11
N ASP A 146 -15.16 13.36 9.84
CA ASP A 146 -14.36 12.35 10.55
C ASP A 146 -15.18 11.59 11.60
N ALA A 147 -16.03 12.30 12.36
CA ALA A 147 -16.86 11.68 13.38
C ALA A 147 -17.91 10.75 12.77
N GLY A 148 -18.46 11.12 11.61
CA GLY A 148 -19.35 10.28 10.82
C GLY A 148 -18.67 9.00 10.35
N LEU A 149 -17.39 9.06 9.94
CA LEU A 149 -16.63 7.87 9.56
C LEU A 149 -16.40 6.95 10.76
N VAL A 150 -15.97 7.47 11.91
CA VAL A 150 -15.81 6.66 13.13
C VAL A 150 -17.11 5.93 13.46
N THR A 151 -18.22 6.66 13.51
CA THR A 151 -19.53 6.09 13.80
C THR A 151 -19.93 5.00 12.80
N ALA A 152 -19.66 5.20 11.51
CA ALA A 152 -19.95 4.23 10.48
C ALA A 152 -19.10 2.94 10.60
N LEU A 153 -17.85 3.08 10.99
CA LEU A 153 -16.95 1.95 11.21
C LEU A 153 -17.30 1.18 12.49
N GLU A 154 -17.57 1.85 13.58
CA GLU A 154 -17.99 1.22 14.86
C GLU A 154 -19.35 0.52 14.72
N ALA A 155 -20.22 1.00 13.86
CA ALA A 155 -21.53 0.35 13.58
C ALA A 155 -21.41 -1.01 12.87
N LEU A 156 -20.22 -1.37 12.35
CA LEU A 156 -19.99 -2.69 11.74
C LEU A 156 -19.90 -3.83 12.76
N GLY A 157 -19.67 -3.51 14.03
CA GLY A 157 -19.65 -4.50 15.11
C GLY A 157 -19.39 -3.87 16.47
N PRO A 158 -20.03 -4.39 17.54
CA PRO A 158 -19.90 -3.84 18.91
C PRO A 158 -18.51 -4.06 19.51
N ASP A 159 -17.69 -4.89 18.89
CA ASP A 159 -16.33 -5.25 19.29
C ASP A 159 -15.25 -4.42 18.55
N LEU A 160 -15.65 -3.58 17.59
CA LEU A 160 -14.73 -2.75 16.83
C LEU A 160 -14.36 -1.48 17.61
N ALA A 161 -13.06 -1.29 17.79
CA ALA A 161 -12.47 -0.05 18.28
C ALA A 161 -11.82 0.68 17.08
N VAL A 162 -12.18 1.95 16.90
CA VAL A 162 -11.73 2.78 15.80
C VAL A 162 -11.03 4.02 16.33
N SER A 163 -9.85 4.33 15.80
CA SER A 163 -9.17 5.60 16.00
C SER A 163 -8.79 6.24 14.68
N LEU A 164 -8.89 7.56 14.61
CA LEU A 164 -8.43 8.38 13.47
C LEU A 164 -7.37 9.36 13.96
N GLU A 165 -6.35 9.58 13.12
CA GLU A 165 -5.28 10.57 13.35
C GLU A 165 -5.07 11.38 12.07
N GLU A 166 -4.78 12.67 12.21
CA GLU A 166 -4.43 13.58 11.10
C GLU A 166 -2.98 13.45 10.68
#